data_b4d566efd34b7a71dae4c9a5106d1c1f
#
_entry.id   b4d566efd34b7a71dae4c9a5106d1c1f
#
_cell.length_a   1.000
_cell.length_b   1.000
_cell.length_c   1.000
_cell.angle_alpha   90.00
_cell.angle_beta   90.00
_cell.angle_gamma   90.00
#
_symmetry.space_group_name_H-M   'P 1'
#
loop_
_entity.id
_entity.type
_entity.pdbx_description
1 polymer ?
#
loop_
_entity_poly.entity_id
_entity_poly.type
_entity_poly.pdbx_seq_one_letter_code
_entity_poly.pdbx_strand_id
1 'polypeptide(L)'
;MENNHQSQVFLIHQFFAEMLGTCLVILIGGSCLMISYINPQISMSQLEIALAYGLSVLLIGGGIFQISGCHLNPIVSLGMYFSGLLKLKQLPSYITGQLLGSIVATSFLYFIVDGQIEPFLRGTDEAIMMIKERLVFLSPAMHFILETILNATLVFTIVSSHTNINRRYLVPFIYGASMLLVQLISLQVFMFPMNPIESLALTLFDPHWNWQQIIHIWLAPLVGVGVGVFVYHLFNHVQLVESITAHEILLNLPNAPKKQVSRPLNQSSIKISPLESRYPQNPRKKRPSRQAKRVEKETFFFEDMPIKN
;
A
#
# COMPACT_ATOMS: atom_id res chain seq x y z
N MET A 1 29.35 10.64 8.63
CA MET A 1 29.32 9.84 7.39
C MET A 1 28.50 8.55 7.54
N GLU A 2 28.60 7.82 8.65
CA GLU A 2 27.90 6.55 8.90
C GLU A 2 26.37 6.65 8.85
N ASN A 3 25.78 7.70 9.42
CA ASN A 3 24.34 7.94 9.43
C ASN A 3 23.76 8.23 8.02
N ASN A 4 24.56 8.82 7.14
CA ASN A 4 24.14 9.09 5.77
C ASN A 4 24.10 7.80 4.93
N HIS A 5 25.08 6.92 5.14
CA HIS A 5 25.14 5.63 4.44
C HIS A 5 23.97 4.72 4.85
N GLN A 6 23.66 4.62 6.15
CA GLN A 6 22.51 3.82 6.63
C GLN A 6 21.18 4.34 6.09
N SER A 7 21.01 5.65 5.99
CA SER A 7 19.77 6.23 5.44
C SER A 7 19.63 5.97 3.94
N GLN A 8 20.72 5.99 3.17
CA GLN A 8 20.68 5.66 1.74
C GLN A 8 20.36 4.18 1.49
N VAL A 9 20.98 3.28 2.23
CA VAL A 9 20.70 1.83 2.14
C VAL A 9 19.21 1.55 2.43
N PHE A 10 18.64 2.23 3.40
CA PHE A 10 17.23 2.09 3.74
C PHE A 10 16.31 2.56 2.61
N LEU A 11 16.60 3.70 1.97
CA LEU A 11 15.81 4.19 0.83
C LEU A 11 15.86 3.24 -0.37
N ILE A 12 17.02 2.63 -0.62
CA ILE A 12 17.19 1.64 -1.70
C ILE A 12 16.32 0.39 -1.43
N HIS A 13 16.29 -0.11 -0.20
CA HIS A 13 15.44 -1.26 0.13
C HIS A 13 13.95 -0.95 -0.01
N GLN A 14 13.53 0.25 0.40
CA GLN A 14 12.15 0.72 0.20
C GLN A 14 11.80 0.79 -1.28
N PHE A 15 12.68 1.36 -2.10
CA PHE A 15 12.50 1.44 -3.55
C PHE A 15 12.30 0.05 -4.17
N PHE A 16 13.18 -0.91 -3.89
CA PHE A 16 13.06 -2.25 -4.46
C PHE A 16 11.86 -3.03 -3.93
N ALA A 17 11.49 -2.86 -2.67
CA ALA A 17 10.30 -3.47 -2.10
C ALA A 17 9.02 -2.95 -2.76
N GLU A 18 8.91 -1.63 -2.95
CA GLU A 18 7.77 -1.01 -3.63
C GLU A 18 7.74 -1.37 -5.13
N MET A 19 8.90 -1.40 -5.79
CA MET A 19 9.01 -1.78 -7.20
C MET A 19 8.55 -3.23 -7.41
N LEU A 20 9.11 -4.17 -6.65
CA LEU A 20 8.75 -5.59 -6.75
C LEU A 20 7.30 -5.82 -6.36
N GLY A 21 6.86 -5.22 -5.25
CA GLY A 21 5.50 -5.38 -4.76
C GLY A 21 4.46 -4.85 -5.75
N THR A 22 4.65 -3.64 -6.28
CA THR A 22 3.76 -3.06 -7.29
C THR A 22 3.76 -3.88 -8.57
N CYS A 23 4.94 -4.32 -9.02
CA CYS A 23 5.06 -5.19 -10.19
C CYS A 23 4.23 -6.47 -10.01
N LEU A 24 4.36 -7.16 -8.90
CA LEU A 24 3.65 -8.43 -8.65
C LEU A 24 2.14 -8.24 -8.49
N VAL A 25 1.68 -7.17 -7.82
CA VAL A 25 0.25 -6.86 -7.71
C VAL A 25 -0.37 -6.64 -9.08
N ILE A 26 0.30 -5.85 -9.93
CA ILE A 26 -0.19 -5.55 -11.30
C ILE A 26 -0.10 -6.80 -12.19
N LEU A 27 0.96 -7.61 -12.07
CA LEU A 27 1.04 -8.86 -12.82
C LEU A 27 -0.11 -9.80 -12.47
N ILE A 28 -0.48 -9.94 -11.20
CA ILE A 28 -1.56 -10.85 -10.79
C ILE A 28 -2.93 -10.24 -11.12
N GLY A 29 -3.24 -9.06 -10.59
CA GLY A 29 -4.54 -8.42 -10.77
C GLY A 29 -4.79 -7.97 -12.22
N GLY A 30 -3.79 -7.34 -12.84
CA GLY A 30 -3.83 -6.87 -14.21
C GLY A 30 -3.92 -8.00 -15.23
N SER A 31 -3.30 -9.17 -14.98
CA SER A 31 -3.48 -10.37 -15.83
C SER A 31 -4.93 -10.82 -15.84
N CYS A 32 -5.57 -10.90 -14.67
CA CYS A 32 -6.97 -11.31 -14.57
C CYS A 32 -7.88 -10.33 -15.32
N LEU A 33 -7.62 -9.03 -15.15
CA LEU A 33 -8.35 -7.98 -15.84
C LEU A 33 -8.13 -8.08 -17.36
N MET A 34 -6.90 -8.17 -17.81
CA MET A 34 -6.54 -8.24 -19.24
C MET A 34 -7.11 -9.47 -19.93
N ILE A 35 -7.00 -10.66 -19.32
CA ILE A 35 -7.54 -11.92 -19.87
C ILE A 35 -9.04 -11.78 -20.09
N SER A 36 -9.77 -11.19 -19.16
CA SER A 36 -11.22 -10.99 -19.28
C SER A 36 -11.62 -10.08 -20.45
N TYR A 37 -10.74 -9.14 -20.85
CA TYR A 37 -10.99 -8.28 -22.01
C TYR A 37 -10.62 -8.92 -23.34
N ILE A 38 -9.51 -9.69 -23.38
CA ILE A 38 -8.97 -10.27 -24.62
C ILE A 38 -9.73 -11.53 -25.01
N ASN A 39 -10.15 -12.32 -24.03
CA ASN A 39 -10.84 -13.58 -24.27
C ASN A 39 -12.23 -13.62 -23.56
N PRO A 40 -13.29 -13.20 -24.24
CA PRO A 40 -14.64 -13.23 -23.66
C PRO A 40 -15.14 -14.62 -23.22
N GLN A 41 -14.51 -15.70 -23.74
CA GLN A 41 -14.85 -17.08 -23.35
C GLN A 41 -14.27 -17.45 -21.96
N ILE A 42 -13.21 -16.75 -21.53
CA ILE A 42 -12.59 -16.88 -20.19
C ILE A 42 -12.98 -15.65 -19.35
N SER A 43 -14.24 -15.25 -19.43
CA SER A 43 -14.73 -14.07 -18.71
C SER A 43 -14.66 -14.30 -17.21
N MET A 44 -13.76 -13.55 -16.56
CA MET A 44 -13.73 -13.45 -15.09
C MET A 44 -14.71 -12.37 -14.62
N SER A 45 -15.44 -12.67 -13.56
CA SER A 45 -16.31 -11.68 -12.93
C SER A 45 -15.48 -10.57 -12.26
N GLN A 46 -16.06 -9.38 -12.10
CA GLN A 46 -15.42 -8.27 -11.39
C GLN A 46 -15.03 -8.65 -9.95
N LEU A 47 -15.76 -9.57 -9.32
CA LEU A 47 -15.41 -10.09 -8.00
C LEU A 47 -14.12 -10.92 -8.03
N GLU A 48 -13.94 -11.79 -9.03
CA GLU A 48 -12.71 -12.58 -9.18
C GLU A 48 -11.50 -11.71 -9.44
N ILE A 49 -11.66 -10.67 -10.29
CA ILE A 49 -10.59 -9.69 -10.55
C ILE A 49 -10.27 -8.89 -9.29
N ALA A 50 -11.29 -8.40 -8.58
CA ALA A 50 -11.09 -7.66 -7.32
C ALA A 50 -10.42 -8.52 -6.24
N LEU A 51 -10.78 -9.82 -6.16
CA LEU A 51 -10.13 -10.81 -5.30
C LEU A 51 -8.66 -10.98 -5.68
N ALA A 52 -8.32 -11.06 -6.96
CA ALA A 52 -6.93 -11.16 -7.41
C ALA A 52 -6.10 -9.96 -6.96
N TYR A 53 -6.61 -8.73 -7.10
CA TYR A 53 -5.95 -7.52 -6.59
C TYR A 53 -5.83 -7.53 -5.06
N GLY A 54 -6.93 -7.77 -4.34
CA GLY A 54 -6.94 -7.71 -2.88
C GLY A 54 -6.05 -8.79 -2.23
N LEU A 55 -6.12 -10.03 -2.73
CA LEU A 55 -5.30 -11.14 -2.24
C LEU A 55 -3.83 -10.96 -2.60
N SER A 56 -3.50 -10.42 -3.78
CA SER A 56 -2.11 -10.11 -4.13
C SER A 56 -1.51 -9.06 -3.19
N VAL A 57 -2.24 -8.00 -2.88
CA VAL A 57 -1.80 -6.98 -1.89
C VAL A 57 -1.61 -7.61 -0.50
N LEU A 58 -2.52 -8.47 -0.06
CA LEU A 58 -2.41 -9.19 1.22
C LEU A 58 -1.12 -10.04 1.28
N LEU A 59 -0.92 -10.91 0.27
CA LEU A 59 0.17 -11.88 0.26
C LEU A 59 1.53 -11.19 0.10
N ILE A 60 1.64 -10.30 -0.88
CA ILE A 60 2.87 -9.55 -1.16
C ILE A 60 3.18 -8.61 0.00
N GLY A 61 2.15 -7.94 0.52
CA GLY A 61 2.26 -7.08 1.68
C GLY A 61 2.79 -7.82 2.91
N GLY A 62 2.35 -9.05 3.16
CA GLY A 62 2.89 -9.90 4.22
C GLY A 62 4.41 -10.07 4.12
N GLY A 63 4.95 -10.16 2.90
CA GLY A 63 6.39 -10.30 2.66
C GLY A 63 7.20 -9.00 2.78
N ILE A 64 6.68 -7.89 2.24
CA ILE A 64 7.45 -6.64 2.13
C ILE A 64 7.09 -5.58 3.18
N PHE A 65 6.04 -5.79 3.97
CA PHE A 65 5.56 -4.81 4.95
C PHE A 65 6.65 -4.31 5.90
N GLN A 66 7.53 -5.22 6.36
CA GLN A 66 8.63 -4.88 7.27
C GLN A 66 9.70 -3.98 6.63
N ILE A 67 9.76 -3.93 5.29
CA ILE A 67 10.77 -3.18 4.53
C ILE A 67 10.25 -1.79 4.19
N SER A 68 9.09 -1.69 3.53
CA SER A 68 8.54 -0.42 3.04
C SER A 68 7.25 0.01 3.73
N GLY A 69 6.55 -0.88 4.41
CA GLY A 69 5.19 -0.64 4.90
C GLY A 69 4.13 -0.98 3.87
N CYS A 70 4.52 -1.49 2.69
CA CYS A 70 3.61 -1.99 1.66
C CYS A 70 2.63 -0.92 1.16
N HIS A 71 3.15 0.18 0.57
CA HIS A 71 2.27 1.21 0.01
C HIS A 71 1.71 0.81 -1.35
N LEU A 72 2.55 0.35 -2.29
CA LEU A 72 2.24 -0.20 -3.62
C LEU A 72 1.35 0.69 -4.50
N ASN A 73 1.04 1.87 -4.05
CA ASN A 73 0.15 2.84 -4.69
C ASN A 73 0.58 4.26 -4.29
N PRO A 74 0.74 5.19 -5.25
CA PRO A 74 1.16 6.56 -4.96
C PRO A 74 0.16 7.30 -4.07
N ILE A 75 -1.14 7.00 -4.16
CA ILE A 75 -2.18 7.59 -3.32
C ILE A 75 -1.97 7.23 -1.85
N VAL A 76 -1.61 5.98 -1.56
CA VAL A 76 -1.24 5.53 -0.22
C VAL A 76 0.03 6.24 0.26
N SER A 77 1.06 6.32 -0.59
CA SER A 77 2.33 6.99 -0.24
C SER A 77 2.12 8.48 0.07
N LEU A 78 1.30 9.17 -0.70
CA LEU A 78 0.90 10.55 -0.47
C LEU A 78 0.08 10.69 0.82
N GLY A 79 -0.88 9.80 1.05
CA GLY A 79 -1.66 9.76 2.28
C GLY A 79 -0.79 9.59 3.51
N MET A 80 0.19 8.69 3.48
CA MET A 80 1.18 8.47 4.54
C MET A 80 2.09 9.70 4.75
N TYR A 81 2.45 10.40 3.68
CA TYR A 81 3.22 11.62 3.77
C TYR A 81 2.43 12.75 4.41
N PHE A 82 1.21 13.05 3.92
CA PHE A 82 0.38 14.13 4.44
C PHE A 82 -0.13 13.87 5.87
N SER A 83 -0.24 12.61 6.28
CA SER A 83 -0.54 12.25 7.68
C SER A 83 0.69 12.28 8.60
N GLY A 84 1.89 12.62 8.09
CA GLY A 84 3.13 12.68 8.87
C GLY A 84 3.76 11.32 9.19
N LEU A 85 3.30 10.24 8.57
CA LEU A 85 3.81 8.88 8.77
C LEU A 85 4.98 8.54 7.85
N LEU A 86 5.16 9.28 6.75
CA LEU A 86 6.26 9.15 5.80
C LEU A 86 7.02 10.48 5.70
N LYS A 87 8.35 10.45 5.65
CA LYS A 87 9.17 11.66 5.45
C LYS A 87 9.23 12.04 3.97
N LEU A 88 9.29 13.33 3.67
CA LEU A 88 9.42 13.85 2.30
C LEU A 88 10.61 13.21 1.54
N LYS A 89 11.74 13.01 2.20
CA LYS A 89 12.93 12.39 1.59
C LYS A 89 12.74 10.95 1.14
N GLN A 90 11.76 10.23 1.69
CA GLN A 90 11.44 8.84 1.35
C GLN A 90 10.44 8.77 0.19
N LEU A 91 9.54 9.77 0.07
CA LEU A 91 8.47 9.77 -0.93
C LEU A 91 8.97 9.51 -2.36
N PRO A 92 10.08 10.11 -2.84
CA PRO A 92 10.59 9.81 -4.18
C PRO A 92 10.94 8.33 -4.39
N SER A 93 11.53 7.65 -3.39
CA SER A 93 11.88 6.23 -3.54
C SER A 93 10.64 5.34 -3.65
N TYR A 94 9.53 5.69 -2.96
CA TYR A 94 8.27 5.00 -3.11
C TYR A 94 7.66 5.21 -4.50
N ILE A 95 7.48 6.47 -4.90
CA ILE A 95 6.82 6.80 -6.18
C ILE A 95 7.60 6.24 -7.37
N THR A 96 8.94 6.39 -7.37
CA THR A 96 9.78 5.88 -8.47
C THR A 96 9.83 4.35 -8.49
N GLY A 97 9.87 3.69 -7.32
CA GLY A 97 9.77 2.24 -7.24
C GLY A 97 8.44 1.72 -7.80
N GLN A 98 7.32 2.30 -7.36
CA GLN A 98 5.99 1.96 -7.85
C GLN A 98 5.85 2.19 -9.36
N LEU A 99 6.36 3.33 -9.87
CA LEU A 99 6.33 3.63 -11.30
C LEU A 99 7.10 2.59 -12.13
N LEU A 100 8.33 2.28 -11.74
CA LEU A 100 9.13 1.29 -12.46
C LEU A 100 8.53 -0.11 -12.36
N GLY A 101 8.03 -0.50 -11.18
CA GLY A 101 7.32 -1.77 -11.01
C GLY A 101 6.09 -1.88 -11.91
N SER A 102 5.33 -0.79 -12.00
CA SER A 102 4.15 -0.72 -12.88
C SER A 102 4.52 -0.82 -14.36
N ILE A 103 5.54 -0.08 -14.80
CA ILE A 103 6.02 -0.13 -16.19
C ILE A 103 6.51 -1.55 -16.54
N VAL A 104 7.29 -2.18 -15.68
CA VAL A 104 7.79 -3.55 -15.90
C VAL A 104 6.63 -4.54 -16.03
N ALA A 105 5.66 -4.47 -15.10
CA ALA A 105 4.49 -5.36 -15.14
C ALA A 105 3.66 -5.15 -16.40
N THR A 106 3.33 -3.91 -16.73
CA THR A 106 2.51 -3.57 -17.89
C THR A 106 3.21 -3.93 -19.20
N SER A 107 4.54 -3.69 -19.28
CA SER A 107 5.33 -4.11 -20.45
C SER A 107 5.30 -5.62 -20.63
N PHE A 108 5.45 -6.38 -19.53
CA PHE A 108 5.40 -7.84 -19.58
C PHE A 108 4.02 -8.34 -20.04
N LEU A 109 2.94 -7.77 -19.51
CA LEU A 109 1.59 -8.11 -19.92
C LEU A 109 1.34 -7.76 -21.40
N TYR A 110 1.84 -6.60 -21.87
CA TYR A 110 1.75 -6.18 -23.25
C TYR A 110 2.41 -7.20 -24.20
N PHE A 111 3.61 -7.67 -23.85
CA PHE A 111 4.33 -8.66 -24.67
C PHE A 111 3.67 -10.04 -24.66
N ILE A 112 3.08 -10.48 -23.53
CA ILE A 112 2.38 -11.76 -23.45
C ILE A 112 1.17 -11.81 -24.40
N VAL A 113 0.48 -10.70 -24.54
CA VAL A 113 -0.71 -10.62 -25.42
C VAL A 113 -0.35 -10.21 -26.85
N ASP A 114 0.93 -10.28 -27.21
CA ASP A 114 1.44 -9.94 -28.56
C ASP A 114 0.99 -8.57 -29.07
N GLY A 115 1.00 -7.60 -28.17
CA GLY A 115 0.55 -6.24 -28.45
C GLY A 115 -0.96 -6.06 -28.63
N GLN A 116 -1.76 -7.10 -28.45
CA GLN A 116 -3.23 -7.04 -28.54
C GLN A 116 -3.84 -6.42 -27.28
N ILE A 117 -3.35 -5.25 -26.87
CA ILE A 117 -3.82 -4.54 -25.69
C ILE A 117 -4.93 -3.52 -26.04
N GLU A 118 -5.12 -3.24 -27.32
CA GLU A 118 -6.10 -2.25 -27.77
C GLU A 118 -7.54 -2.55 -27.27
N PRO A 119 -8.03 -3.81 -27.30
CA PRO A 119 -9.32 -4.15 -26.70
C PRO A 119 -9.39 -3.88 -25.20
N PHE A 120 -8.26 -4.04 -24.48
CA PHE A 120 -8.17 -3.72 -23.06
C PHE A 120 -8.19 -2.22 -22.80
N LEU A 121 -7.48 -1.41 -23.60
CA LEU A 121 -7.41 0.05 -23.42
C LEU A 121 -8.70 0.74 -23.85
N ARG A 122 -9.39 0.21 -24.84
CA ARG A 122 -10.62 0.81 -25.40
C ARG A 122 -11.88 0.05 -25.06
N GLY A 123 -11.75 -1.18 -24.53
CA GLY A 123 -12.83 -2.15 -24.48
C GLY A 123 -13.18 -2.72 -25.84
N THR A 124 -13.89 -3.85 -25.87
CA THR A 124 -14.58 -4.32 -27.08
C THR A 124 -15.76 -3.39 -27.36
N ASP A 125 -16.23 -3.33 -28.62
CA ASP A 125 -17.42 -2.53 -28.94
C ASP A 125 -18.60 -2.87 -28.04
N GLU A 126 -18.74 -4.14 -27.66
CA GLU A 126 -19.74 -4.63 -26.71
C GLU A 126 -19.49 -4.10 -25.29
N ALA A 127 -18.24 -4.12 -24.82
CA ALA A 127 -17.87 -3.57 -23.52
C ALA A 127 -18.04 -2.03 -23.51
N ILE A 128 -17.69 -1.34 -24.59
CA ILE A 128 -17.94 0.10 -24.76
C ILE A 128 -19.45 0.40 -24.75
N MET A 129 -20.26 -0.42 -25.40
CA MET A 129 -21.71 -0.27 -25.34
C MET A 129 -22.26 -0.50 -23.93
N MET A 130 -21.82 -1.57 -23.25
CA MET A 130 -22.19 -1.84 -21.86
C MET A 130 -21.71 -0.72 -20.91
N ILE A 131 -20.51 -0.18 -21.13
CA ILE A 131 -20.00 0.98 -20.38
C ILE A 131 -20.87 2.20 -20.65
N LYS A 132 -21.17 2.50 -21.91
CA LYS A 132 -22.06 3.63 -22.28
C LYS A 132 -23.42 3.49 -21.65
N GLU A 133 -24.02 2.31 -21.67
CA GLU A 133 -25.30 2.03 -21.02
C GLU A 133 -25.22 2.18 -19.49
N ARG A 134 -24.14 1.73 -18.86
CA ARG A 134 -23.92 1.91 -17.41
C ARG A 134 -23.52 3.34 -17.04
N LEU A 135 -22.66 3.99 -17.81
CA LEU A 135 -22.23 5.39 -17.62
C LEU A 135 -23.38 6.39 -17.82
N VAL A 136 -24.41 6.05 -18.58
CA VAL A 136 -25.62 6.89 -18.72
C VAL A 136 -26.31 7.12 -17.36
N PHE A 137 -26.09 6.24 -16.37
CA PHE A 137 -26.68 6.40 -15.02
C PHE A 137 -25.89 7.31 -14.09
N LEU A 138 -24.60 7.59 -14.38
CA LEU A 138 -23.77 8.43 -13.55
C LEU A 138 -23.24 9.63 -14.36
N SER A 139 -23.56 10.84 -13.88
CA SER A 139 -22.96 12.04 -14.46
C SER A 139 -21.45 12.08 -14.19
N PRO A 140 -20.64 12.83 -14.98
CA PRO A 140 -19.21 13.00 -14.73
C PRO A 140 -18.89 13.49 -13.29
N ALA A 141 -19.76 14.33 -12.74
CA ALA A 141 -19.63 14.79 -11.36
C ALA A 141 -19.81 13.65 -10.35
N MET A 142 -20.78 12.75 -10.57
CA MET A 142 -21.00 11.57 -9.71
C MET A 142 -19.84 10.58 -9.81
N HIS A 143 -19.27 10.39 -10.99
CA HIS A 143 -18.03 9.60 -11.18
C HIS A 143 -16.90 10.17 -10.34
N PHE A 144 -16.62 11.45 -10.46
CA PHE A 144 -15.58 12.14 -9.70
C PHE A 144 -15.79 12.02 -8.19
N ILE A 145 -17.02 12.21 -7.72
CA ILE A 145 -17.36 12.11 -6.29
C ILE A 145 -17.15 10.67 -5.80
N LEU A 146 -17.65 9.68 -6.52
CA LEU A 146 -17.51 8.27 -6.12
C LEU A 146 -16.04 7.84 -6.08
N GLU A 147 -15.26 8.18 -7.11
CA GLU A 147 -13.83 7.89 -7.16
C GLU A 147 -13.08 8.57 -6.01
N THR A 148 -13.41 9.82 -5.71
CA THR A 148 -12.88 10.55 -4.56
C THR A 148 -13.18 9.83 -3.25
N ILE A 149 -14.41 9.38 -3.04
CA ILE A 149 -14.83 8.65 -1.83
C ILE A 149 -14.08 7.33 -1.70
N LEU A 150 -13.95 6.56 -2.78
CA LEU A 150 -13.22 5.28 -2.76
C LEU A 150 -11.74 5.47 -2.40
N ASN A 151 -11.07 6.44 -3.01
CA ASN A 151 -9.69 6.77 -2.68
C ASN A 151 -9.53 7.32 -1.25
N ALA A 152 -10.46 8.17 -0.80
CA ALA A 152 -10.48 8.66 0.58
C ALA A 152 -10.63 7.52 1.59
N THR A 153 -11.52 6.55 1.30
CA THR A 153 -11.72 5.36 2.14
C THR A 153 -10.45 4.51 2.19
N LEU A 154 -9.81 4.27 1.04
CA LEU A 154 -8.56 3.53 0.96
C LEU A 154 -7.46 4.20 1.80
N VAL A 155 -7.24 5.50 1.61
CA VAL A 155 -6.22 6.26 2.33
C VAL A 155 -6.52 6.29 3.83
N PHE A 156 -7.75 6.60 4.22
CA PHE A 156 -8.15 6.64 5.63
C PHE A 156 -7.90 5.30 6.34
N THR A 157 -8.35 4.19 5.75
CA THR A 157 -8.21 2.86 6.37
C THR A 157 -6.76 2.45 6.52
N ILE A 158 -5.92 2.70 5.50
CA ILE A 158 -4.51 2.31 5.54
C ILE A 158 -3.72 3.21 6.50
N VAL A 159 -3.89 4.54 6.44
CA VAL A 159 -3.23 5.48 7.34
C VAL A 159 -3.59 5.17 8.80
N SER A 160 -4.87 4.96 9.08
CA SER A 160 -5.34 4.62 10.43
C SER A 160 -4.77 3.29 10.94
N SER A 161 -4.64 2.29 10.07
CA SER A 161 -4.09 0.99 10.43
C SER A 161 -2.59 1.02 10.78
N HIS A 162 -1.83 1.94 10.19
CA HIS A 162 -0.40 2.10 10.45
C HIS A 162 -0.09 2.77 11.79
N THR A 163 -1.02 3.49 12.39
CA THR A 163 -0.78 4.21 13.65
C THR A 163 -0.79 3.32 14.88
N ASN A 164 -1.55 2.23 14.86
CA ASN A 164 -1.63 1.32 15.99
C ASN A 164 -0.48 0.30 15.98
N ILE A 165 0.55 0.54 16.78
CA ILE A 165 1.76 -0.29 16.84
C ILE A 165 1.47 -1.74 17.25
N ASN A 166 0.48 -1.97 18.10
CA ASN A 166 0.13 -3.30 18.60
C ASN A 166 -0.62 -4.15 17.55
N ARG A 167 -1.17 -3.51 16.51
CA ARG A 167 -1.95 -4.16 15.45
C ARG A 167 -1.32 -4.04 14.06
N ARG A 168 -0.07 -3.59 13.97
CA ARG A 168 0.61 -3.35 12.68
C ARG A 168 0.74 -4.61 11.82
N TYR A 169 0.77 -5.77 12.41
CA TYR A 169 0.77 -7.05 11.68
C TYR A 169 -0.52 -7.29 10.88
N LEU A 170 -1.61 -6.59 11.22
CA LEU A 170 -2.86 -6.65 10.47
C LEU A 170 -2.89 -5.72 9.24
N VAL A 171 -1.91 -4.82 9.08
CA VAL A 171 -1.92 -3.85 7.99
C VAL A 171 -2.02 -4.49 6.60
N PRO A 172 -1.24 -5.54 6.27
CA PRO A 172 -1.37 -6.20 4.97
C PRO A 172 -2.77 -6.78 4.74
N PHE A 173 -3.39 -7.32 5.79
CA PHE A 173 -4.76 -7.84 5.73
C PHE A 173 -5.78 -6.72 5.50
N ILE A 174 -5.69 -5.63 6.28
CA ILE A 174 -6.58 -4.48 6.17
C ILE A 174 -6.44 -3.84 4.79
N TYR A 175 -5.19 -3.72 4.28
CA TYR A 175 -4.95 -3.17 2.96
C TYR A 175 -5.52 -4.07 1.86
N GLY A 176 -5.24 -5.37 1.88
CA GLY A 176 -5.78 -6.31 0.91
C GLY A 176 -7.32 -6.33 0.89
N ALA A 177 -7.95 -6.33 2.07
CA ALA A 177 -9.41 -6.25 2.18
C ALA A 177 -9.97 -4.90 1.67
N SER A 178 -9.33 -3.78 2.01
CA SER A 178 -9.72 -2.46 1.51
C SER A 178 -9.56 -2.38 0.00
N MET A 179 -8.44 -2.88 -0.54
CA MET A 179 -8.19 -2.91 -1.97
C MET A 179 -9.23 -3.77 -2.71
N LEU A 180 -9.58 -4.94 -2.17
CA LEU A 180 -10.63 -5.78 -2.72
C LEU A 180 -11.97 -5.03 -2.84
N LEU A 181 -12.41 -4.38 -1.75
CA LEU A 181 -13.71 -3.69 -1.73
C LEU A 181 -13.72 -2.48 -2.68
N VAL A 182 -12.66 -1.67 -2.64
CA VAL A 182 -12.54 -0.49 -3.50
C VAL A 182 -12.46 -0.91 -4.97
N GLN A 183 -11.68 -1.95 -5.27
CA GLN A 183 -11.52 -2.48 -6.62
C GLN A 183 -12.81 -3.09 -7.16
N LEU A 184 -13.57 -3.79 -6.32
CA LEU A 184 -14.86 -4.37 -6.71
C LEU A 184 -15.83 -3.29 -7.19
N ILE A 185 -15.90 -2.14 -6.52
CA ILE A 185 -16.75 -1.02 -6.92
C ILE A 185 -16.17 -0.34 -8.17
N SER A 186 -14.85 -0.08 -8.16
CA SER A 186 -14.16 0.58 -9.27
C SER A 186 -14.33 -0.17 -10.60
N LEU A 187 -14.10 -1.47 -10.60
CA LEU A 187 -14.24 -2.30 -11.81
C LEU A 187 -15.66 -2.34 -12.34
N GLN A 188 -16.66 -2.24 -11.46
CA GLN A 188 -18.06 -2.21 -11.89
C GLN A 188 -18.48 -0.87 -12.48
N VAL A 189 -17.90 0.22 -12.01
CA VAL A 189 -18.33 1.58 -12.36
C VAL A 189 -17.41 2.21 -13.39
N PHE A 190 -16.08 2.13 -13.17
CA PHE A 190 -15.08 2.82 -13.99
C PHE A 190 -14.37 1.89 -14.97
N MET A 191 -14.42 0.57 -14.72
CA MET A 191 -13.69 -0.47 -15.46
C MET A 191 -12.15 -0.29 -15.47
N PHE A 192 -11.63 0.48 -14.50
CA PHE A 192 -10.20 0.73 -14.32
C PHE A 192 -9.76 0.36 -12.89
N PRO A 193 -8.49 -0.07 -12.72
CA PRO A 193 -7.95 -0.33 -11.39
C PRO A 193 -7.77 0.98 -10.60
N MET A 194 -7.97 0.90 -9.28
CA MET A 194 -7.83 2.05 -8.36
C MET A 194 -6.36 2.31 -7.98
N ASN A 195 -5.47 2.22 -8.94
CA ASN A 195 -4.06 2.56 -8.78
C ASN A 195 -3.63 3.49 -9.93
N PRO A 196 -3.50 4.80 -9.70
CA PRO A 196 -3.20 5.75 -10.78
C PRO A 196 -1.83 5.51 -11.43
N ILE A 197 -0.88 4.83 -10.75
CA ILE A 197 0.41 4.50 -11.37
C ILE A 197 0.27 3.37 -12.38
N GLU A 198 -0.63 2.41 -12.13
CA GLU A 198 -0.97 1.35 -13.07
C GLU A 198 -1.67 1.92 -14.30
N SER A 199 -2.67 2.77 -14.09
CA SER A 199 -3.37 3.47 -15.17
C SER A 199 -2.41 4.33 -16.00
N LEU A 200 -1.46 5.02 -15.34
CA LEU A 200 -0.42 5.78 -16.04
C LEU A 200 0.50 4.89 -16.88
N ALA A 201 0.92 3.72 -16.35
CA ALA A 201 1.78 2.80 -17.08
C ALA A 201 1.06 2.22 -18.31
N LEU A 202 -0.25 1.97 -18.23
CA LEU A 202 -1.05 1.52 -19.38
C LEU A 202 -1.10 2.56 -20.50
N THR A 203 -1.10 3.87 -20.17
CA THR A 203 -1.09 4.93 -21.21
C THR A 203 0.16 4.92 -22.09
N LEU A 204 1.28 4.33 -21.61
CA LEU A 204 2.50 4.20 -22.42
C LEU A 204 2.30 3.30 -23.66
N PHE A 205 1.31 2.44 -23.62
CA PHE A 205 0.99 1.49 -24.70
C PHE A 205 -0.27 1.89 -25.47
N ASP A 206 -0.93 3.00 -25.10
CA ASP A 206 -2.09 3.54 -25.82
C ASP A 206 -1.60 4.52 -26.90
N PRO A 207 -1.73 4.21 -28.21
CA PRO A 207 -1.32 5.10 -29.28
C PRO A 207 -2.16 6.38 -29.36
N HIS A 208 -3.28 6.44 -28.66
CA HIS A 208 -4.21 7.58 -28.65
C HIS A 208 -4.25 8.31 -27.30
N TRP A 209 -3.28 8.03 -26.41
CA TRP A 209 -3.23 8.71 -25.13
C TRP A 209 -3.07 10.23 -25.30
N ASN A 210 -3.61 10.97 -24.36
CA ASN A 210 -3.46 12.42 -24.30
C ASN A 210 -3.31 12.88 -22.84
N TRP A 211 -2.79 14.08 -22.66
CA TRP A 211 -2.54 14.65 -21.32
C TRP A 211 -3.83 14.84 -20.49
N GLN A 212 -4.99 14.95 -21.13
CA GLN A 212 -6.28 15.07 -20.44
C GLN A 212 -6.60 13.78 -19.66
N GLN A 213 -6.25 12.62 -20.19
CA GLN A 213 -6.40 11.33 -19.49
C GLN A 213 -5.58 11.32 -18.20
N ILE A 214 -4.36 11.85 -18.20
CA ILE A 214 -3.52 11.94 -17.01
C ILE A 214 -4.21 12.76 -15.92
N ILE A 215 -4.83 13.89 -16.27
CA ILE A 215 -5.58 14.71 -15.33
C ILE A 215 -6.73 13.90 -14.70
N HIS A 216 -7.51 13.19 -15.51
CA HIS A 216 -8.61 12.36 -15.01
C HIS A 216 -8.12 11.24 -14.09
N ILE A 217 -7.02 10.55 -14.45
CA ILE A 217 -6.44 9.47 -13.64
C ILE A 217 -5.97 9.97 -12.25
N TRP A 218 -5.56 11.24 -12.12
CA TRP A 218 -4.95 11.73 -10.89
C TRP A 218 -5.82 12.68 -10.07
N LEU A 219 -6.76 13.40 -10.67
CA LEU A 219 -7.46 14.49 -9.99
C LEU A 219 -8.35 13.99 -8.85
N ALA A 220 -9.25 13.04 -9.11
CA ALA A 220 -10.14 12.50 -8.10
C ALA A 220 -9.38 11.73 -7.00
N PRO A 221 -8.39 10.86 -7.33
CA PRO A 221 -7.54 10.23 -6.33
C PRO A 221 -6.80 11.23 -5.43
N LEU A 222 -6.24 12.31 -5.96
CA LEU A 222 -5.56 13.33 -5.16
C LEU A 222 -6.50 14.07 -4.21
N VAL A 223 -7.71 14.40 -4.66
CA VAL A 223 -8.74 14.96 -3.76
C VAL A 223 -9.11 13.93 -2.69
N GLY A 224 -9.21 12.64 -3.07
CA GLY A 224 -9.44 11.54 -2.14
C GLY A 224 -8.36 11.42 -1.07
N VAL A 225 -7.08 11.62 -1.42
CA VAL A 225 -5.98 11.70 -0.42
C VAL A 225 -6.26 12.80 0.60
N GLY A 226 -6.60 14.01 0.12
CA GLY A 226 -6.88 15.15 1.01
C GLY A 226 -8.03 14.85 1.97
N VAL A 227 -9.14 14.32 1.45
CA VAL A 227 -10.31 13.94 2.26
C VAL A 227 -9.98 12.84 3.27
N GLY A 228 -9.31 11.76 2.82
CA GLY A 228 -8.96 10.63 3.69
C GLY A 228 -8.01 11.02 4.82
N VAL A 229 -7.01 11.87 4.53
CA VAL A 229 -6.09 12.41 5.54
C VAL A 229 -6.81 13.38 6.49
N PHE A 230 -7.71 14.22 5.99
CA PHE A 230 -8.52 15.10 6.82
C PHE A 230 -9.36 14.32 7.82
N VAL A 231 -10.08 13.30 7.36
CA VAL A 231 -10.88 12.41 8.23
C VAL A 231 -9.99 11.71 9.26
N TYR A 232 -8.82 11.20 8.84
CA TYR A 232 -7.87 10.61 9.76
C TYR A 232 -7.44 11.57 10.88
N HIS A 233 -7.10 12.82 10.56
CA HIS A 233 -6.71 13.81 11.56
C HIS A 233 -7.86 14.20 12.48
N LEU A 234 -9.07 14.28 11.94
CA LEU A 234 -10.28 14.56 12.73
C LEU A 234 -10.48 13.51 13.83
N PHE A 235 -10.42 12.23 13.50
CA PHE A 235 -10.57 11.15 14.48
C PHE A 235 -9.40 11.07 15.47
N ASN A 236 -8.17 11.31 15.03
CA ASN A 236 -7.03 11.35 15.94
C ASN A 236 -7.09 12.53 16.91
N HIS A 237 -7.60 13.68 16.48
CA HIS A 237 -7.80 14.84 17.36
C HIS A 237 -8.84 14.54 18.46
N VAL A 238 -9.94 13.90 18.10
CA VAL A 238 -10.99 13.50 19.07
C VAL A 238 -10.42 12.52 20.11
N GLN A 239 -9.69 11.50 19.69
CA GLN A 239 -9.06 10.55 20.61
C GLN A 239 -8.05 11.22 21.56
N LEU A 240 -7.30 12.22 21.06
CA LEU A 240 -6.36 12.97 21.88
C LEU A 240 -7.08 13.78 22.97
N VAL A 241 -8.16 14.48 22.60
CA VAL A 241 -8.97 15.26 23.54
C VAL A 241 -9.59 14.37 24.61
N GLU A 242 -10.20 13.25 24.23
CA GLU A 242 -10.75 12.27 25.16
C GLU A 242 -9.70 11.73 26.13
N SER A 243 -8.50 11.42 25.66
CA SER A 243 -7.41 10.91 26.49
C SER A 243 -6.90 11.94 27.50
N ILE A 244 -6.84 13.21 27.11
CA ILE A 244 -6.46 14.33 28.00
C ILE A 244 -7.54 14.51 29.07
N THR A 245 -8.81 14.56 28.67
CA THR A 245 -9.94 14.73 29.60
C THR A 245 -10.02 13.56 30.60
N ALA A 246 -9.87 12.33 30.15
CA ALA A 246 -9.84 11.17 31.01
C ALA A 246 -8.67 11.22 32.01
N HIS A 247 -7.50 11.70 31.57
CA HIS A 247 -6.32 11.86 32.42
C HIS A 247 -6.54 12.95 33.49
N GLU A 248 -7.14 14.08 33.12
CA GLU A 248 -7.49 15.16 34.07
C GLU A 248 -8.53 14.70 35.09
N ILE A 249 -9.53 13.92 34.67
CA ILE A 249 -10.53 13.33 35.58
C ILE A 249 -9.84 12.40 36.57
N LEU A 250 -8.92 11.51 36.10
CA LEU A 250 -8.19 10.60 36.98
C LEU A 250 -7.30 11.32 37.99
N LEU A 251 -6.67 12.43 37.61
CA LEU A 251 -5.85 13.26 38.50
C LEU A 251 -6.66 13.92 39.63
N ASN A 252 -7.92 14.26 39.35
CA ASN A 252 -8.82 14.98 40.28
C ASN A 252 -9.63 14.00 41.17
N LEU A 253 -9.49 12.66 41.01
CA LEU A 253 -10.15 11.71 41.89
C LEU A 253 -9.53 11.73 43.29
N PRO A 254 -10.34 11.77 44.40
CA PRO A 254 -9.88 11.89 45.78
C PRO A 254 -8.90 10.76 46.23
N ASN A 255 -8.90 9.61 45.55
CA ASN A 255 -8.10 8.42 45.88
C ASN A 255 -7.21 7.97 44.71
N ALA A 256 -6.83 8.85 43.80
CA ALA A 256 -5.95 8.46 42.68
C ALA A 256 -4.59 8.00 43.21
N PRO A 257 -4.09 6.82 42.81
CA PRO A 257 -2.78 6.33 43.24
C PRO A 257 -1.67 7.24 42.71
N LYS A 258 -1.08 8.03 43.59
CA LYS A 258 -0.07 9.06 43.27
C LYS A 258 1.18 8.54 42.52
N LYS A 259 1.38 7.22 42.46
CA LYS A 259 2.57 6.61 41.83
C LYS A 259 2.45 6.36 40.32
N GLN A 260 1.26 6.35 39.73
CA GLN A 260 1.08 6.13 38.28
C GLN A 260 0.96 7.41 37.45
N VAL A 261 0.88 8.56 38.12
CA VAL A 261 0.58 9.86 37.47
C VAL A 261 1.84 10.67 37.15
N SER A 262 3.04 10.14 37.39
CA SER A 262 4.29 10.91 37.32
C SER A 262 4.88 11.13 35.91
N ARG A 263 4.17 10.80 34.85
CA ARG A 263 4.53 11.26 33.49
C ARG A 263 3.35 11.97 32.87
N PRO A 264 3.35 13.30 32.83
CA PRO A 264 2.44 14.01 31.94
C PRO A 264 2.70 13.47 30.53
N LEU A 265 1.62 13.12 29.81
CA LEU A 265 1.68 12.89 28.35
C LEU A 265 2.23 14.18 27.73
N ASN A 266 3.55 14.24 27.62
CA ASN A 266 4.23 15.35 26.99
C ASN A 266 3.74 15.37 25.53
N GLN A 267 3.13 16.45 25.10
CA GLN A 267 2.72 16.65 23.69
C GLN A 267 3.89 16.37 22.71
N SER A 268 5.16 16.45 23.18
CA SER A 268 6.34 16.06 22.43
C SER A 268 6.56 14.54 22.34
N SER A 269 5.89 13.72 23.17
CA SER A 269 6.01 12.25 23.10
C SER A 269 4.98 11.58 22.19
N ILE A 270 3.98 12.32 21.70
CA ILE A 270 3.20 11.97 20.51
C ILE A 270 3.97 12.47 19.26
N LYS A 271 5.27 12.33 19.25
CA LYS A 271 6.00 12.26 17.98
C LYS A 271 5.60 10.92 17.40
N ILE A 272 4.69 10.96 16.44
CA ILE A 272 4.55 9.90 15.44
C ILE A 272 5.95 9.76 14.86
N SER A 273 6.73 8.82 15.41
CA SER A 273 8.11 8.64 14.96
C SER A 273 8.03 8.11 13.53
N PRO A 274 8.75 8.73 12.60
CA PRO A 274 8.84 8.20 11.24
C PRO A 274 9.22 6.72 11.27
N LEU A 275 8.85 5.96 10.27
CA LEU A 275 9.11 4.51 10.15
C LEU A 275 10.54 4.11 10.56
N GLU A 276 11.53 4.97 10.29
CA GLU A 276 12.94 4.73 10.66
C GLU A 276 13.23 4.54 12.16
N SER A 277 12.46 5.20 13.05
CA SER A 277 12.68 5.09 14.49
C SER A 277 11.96 3.90 15.13
N ARG A 278 11.16 3.17 14.35
CA ARG A 278 10.30 2.08 14.82
C ARG A 278 10.83 0.68 14.53
N TYR A 279 11.90 0.57 13.75
CA TYR A 279 12.64 -0.69 13.63
C TYR A 279 13.59 -0.82 14.81
N PRO A 280 13.59 -1.95 15.56
CA PRO A 280 14.58 -2.19 16.59
C PRO A 280 15.96 -2.13 15.92
N GLN A 281 16.78 -1.16 16.31
CA GLN A 281 18.20 -1.15 15.99
C GLN A 281 18.77 -2.44 16.57
N ASN A 282 19.26 -3.31 15.71
CA ASN A 282 19.88 -4.56 16.10
C ASN A 282 20.98 -4.24 17.15
N PRO A 283 20.84 -4.67 18.43
CA PRO A 283 21.86 -4.36 19.40
C PRO A 283 23.13 -5.01 18.91
N ARG A 284 24.13 -4.19 18.54
CA ARG A 284 25.46 -4.66 18.15
C ARG A 284 25.89 -5.66 19.20
N LYS A 285 26.02 -6.93 18.85
CA LYS A 285 26.77 -7.91 19.63
C LYS A 285 28.14 -7.30 19.83
N LYS A 286 28.45 -6.85 21.06
CA LYS A 286 29.80 -6.51 21.46
C LYS A 286 30.67 -7.71 21.09
N ARG A 287 31.63 -7.53 20.20
CA ARG A 287 32.63 -8.56 19.91
C ARG A 287 33.31 -8.89 21.24
N PRO A 288 33.33 -10.15 21.68
CA PRO A 288 34.15 -10.52 22.81
C PRO A 288 35.62 -10.28 22.45
N SER A 289 36.34 -9.67 23.37
CA SER A 289 37.78 -9.47 23.29
C SER A 289 38.44 -10.81 23.00
N ARG A 290 39.46 -10.73 22.13
CA ARG A 290 40.38 -11.86 21.84
C ARG A 290 41.04 -12.32 23.13
N GLN A 291 40.46 -13.30 23.79
CA GLN A 291 41.15 -14.26 24.65
C GLN A 291 40.20 -15.40 24.95
N ALA A 292 40.68 -16.58 24.67
CA ALA A 292 40.29 -17.91 25.13
C ALA A 292 39.67 -18.82 24.08
N LYS A 293 40.59 -19.70 23.65
CA LYS A 293 40.47 -21.19 23.57
C LYS A 293 39.67 -21.77 22.36
N ARG A 294 40.42 -22.20 21.43
CA ARG A 294 40.60 -23.52 20.83
C ARG A 294 39.89 -24.65 21.60
N VAL A 295 38.70 -25.03 21.13
CA VAL A 295 38.09 -26.33 21.41
C VAL A 295 37.30 -26.77 20.18
N GLU A 296 37.76 -27.84 19.62
CA GLU A 296 37.16 -28.94 18.86
C GLU A 296 36.10 -28.68 17.77
N LYS A 297 36.51 -29.05 16.56
CA LYS A 297 35.69 -29.43 15.44
C LYS A 297 34.96 -30.75 15.78
N GLU A 298 33.65 -30.73 15.83
CA GLU A 298 32.83 -31.91 15.60
C GLU A 298 32.04 -31.73 14.32
N THR A 299 32.39 -32.54 13.36
CA THR A 299 31.72 -32.81 12.10
C THR A 299 30.45 -33.59 12.41
N PHE A 300 29.27 -33.01 12.13
CA PHE A 300 28.05 -33.78 12.05
C PHE A 300 27.86 -34.27 10.61
N PHE A 301 28.01 -35.58 10.43
CA PHE A 301 27.61 -36.32 9.24
C PHE A 301 26.09 -36.55 9.27
N PHE A 302 25.45 -36.28 8.14
CA PHE A 302 24.10 -36.74 7.83
C PHE A 302 24.20 -38.20 7.39
N GLU A 303 23.81 -39.13 8.24
CA GLU A 303 23.44 -40.48 7.86
C GLU A 303 22.31 -40.95 8.82
N ASP A 304 21.37 -41.72 8.22
CA ASP A 304 20.28 -42.46 8.86
C ASP A 304 18.94 -41.76 9.08
N MET A 305 18.12 -41.73 8.02
CA MET A 305 16.69 -41.93 8.10
C MET A 305 16.22 -43.17 7.37
N PRO A 306 15.59 -44.15 8.03
CA PRO A 306 15.06 -45.33 7.40
C PRO A 306 13.74 -45.02 6.69
N ILE A 307 13.69 -45.40 5.41
CA ILE A 307 12.47 -45.53 4.62
C ILE A 307 11.70 -46.73 5.15
N LYS A 308 10.47 -46.50 5.64
CA LYS A 308 9.49 -47.60 5.83
C LYS A 308 8.42 -47.49 4.77
N ASN A 309 8.26 -48.66 4.11
CA ASN A 309 7.24 -48.99 3.10
C ASN A 309 5.81 -48.64 3.48
#